data_a148e4f21138343cdf6b4a575a04eacf
#
_entry.id   a148e4f21138343cdf6b4a575a04eacf
#
_cell.length_a   1.000
_cell.length_b   1.000
_cell.length_c   1.000
_cell.angle_alpha   90.00
_cell.angle_beta   90.00
_cell.angle_gamma   90.00
#
_symmetry.space_group_name_H-M   'P 1'
#
loop_
_entity.id
_entity.type
_entity.pdbx_description
1 polymer ?
#
loop_
_entity_poly.entity_id
_entity_poly.type
_entity_poly.pdbx_seq_one_letter_code
_entity_poly.pdbx_strand_id
1 'polypeptide(L)'
;TQRHIPRLMGKLQRDSFKSYLGLGLALLLARSNPELAKGALTASQALGVQTVLDFTRENEKEADRVGIEILHKAGFDVRGSIDFFKTLQKGNQYSIGATPSFLRTHPITSERISDIENRLTEYPYKQRLDDPSFHFVKGKIKVFLQDKKSIKKQLQNNLKNKTYVNE
;
A
#
# COMPACT_ATOMS: atom_id res chain seq x y z
N THR A 1 -11.27 11.39 1.51
CA THR A 1 -9.80 11.27 1.64
C THR A 1 -9.17 12.35 2.54
N GLN A 2 -9.77 13.52 2.71
CA GLN A 2 -9.15 14.64 3.45
C GLN A 2 -9.37 14.62 4.98
N ARG A 3 -10.03 13.61 5.54
CA ARG A 3 -10.35 13.54 6.97
C ARG A 3 -9.40 12.66 7.79
N HIS A 4 -8.32 12.13 7.20
CA HIS A 4 -7.39 11.25 7.92
C HIS A 4 -6.60 11.99 9.01
N ILE A 5 -6.13 13.21 8.74
CA ILE A 5 -5.37 14.00 9.71
C ILE A 5 -6.20 14.34 10.95
N PRO A 6 -7.43 14.91 10.85
CA PRO A 6 -8.28 15.14 12.02
C PRO A 6 -8.65 13.85 12.77
N ARG A 7 -8.88 12.73 12.07
CA ARG A 7 -9.13 11.41 12.69
C ARG A 7 -7.91 10.89 13.44
N LEU A 8 -6.70 11.04 12.87
CA LEU A 8 -5.45 10.68 13.52
C LEU A 8 -5.24 11.50 14.78
N MET A 9 -5.40 12.81 14.70
CA MET A 9 -5.28 13.73 15.86
C MET A 9 -6.27 13.34 16.96
N GLY A 10 -7.52 13.08 16.62
CA GLY A 10 -8.54 12.65 17.59
C GLY A 10 -8.24 11.28 18.22
N LYS A 11 -7.62 10.34 17.47
CA LYS A 11 -7.20 9.03 17.99
C LYS A 11 -5.97 9.18 18.89
N LEU A 12 -4.96 9.92 18.45
CA LEU A 12 -3.76 10.21 19.26
C LEU A 12 -4.12 10.89 20.58
N GLN A 13 -5.08 11.82 20.56
CA GLN A 13 -5.52 12.52 21.77
C GLN A 13 -6.25 11.58 22.75
N ARG A 14 -7.05 10.63 22.27
CA ARG A 14 -7.69 9.61 23.10
C ARG A 14 -6.70 8.56 23.63
N ASP A 15 -5.76 8.14 22.79
CA ASP A 15 -4.77 7.11 23.15
C ASP A 15 -3.59 7.68 23.95
N SER A 16 -3.40 9.00 23.97
CA SER A 16 -2.41 9.66 24.86
C SER A 16 -2.67 9.36 26.35
N PHE A 17 -3.93 9.13 26.74
CA PHE A 17 -4.26 8.70 28.09
C PHE A 17 -3.55 7.40 28.49
N LYS A 18 -3.45 6.41 27.58
CA LYS A 18 -2.73 5.16 27.81
C LYS A 18 -1.23 5.40 28.02
N SER A 19 -0.66 6.33 27.26
CA SER A 19 0.76 6.73 27.41
C SER A 19 1.00 7.43 28.74
N TYR A 20 0.08 8.28 29.19
CA TYR A 20 0.16 8.92 30.52
C TYR A 20 0.01 7.94 31.66
N LEU A 21 -0.83 6.89 31.53
CA LEU A 21 -0.91 5.82 32.50
C LEU A 21 0.42 5.05 32.61
N GLY A 22 1.05 4.74 31.49
CA GLY A 22 2.37 4.09 31.47
C GLY A 22 3.44 4.94 32.11
N LEU A 23 3.44 6.26 31.84
CA LEU A 23 4.36 7.21 32.45
C LEU A 23 4.11 7.31 33.97
N GLY A 24 2.86 7.41 34.38
CA GLY A 24 2.48 7.44 35.81
C GLY A 24 2.94 6.18 36.54
N LEU A 25 2.72 5.00 35.93
CA LEU A 25 3.19 3.72 36.47
C LEU A 25 4.73 3.66 36.57
N ALA A 26 5.43 4.13 35.53
CA ALA A 26 6.90 4.19 35.53
C ALA A 26 7.43 5.09 36.66
N LEU A 27 6.80 6.23 36.91
CA LEU A 27 7.18 7.14 38.00
C LEU A 27 6.94 6.50 39.36
N LEU A 28 5.84 5.78 39.56
CA LEU A 28 5.55 5.07 40.80
C LEU A 28 6.58 3.96 41.06
N LEU A 29 6.98 3.25 40.02
CA LEU A 29 7.95 2.16 40.10
C LEU A 29 9.39 2.62 40.20
N ALA A 30 9.72 3.84 39.75
CA ALA A 30 11.09 4.34 39.66
C ALA A 30 11.82 4.32 41.02
N ARG A 31 11.09 4.52 42.13
CA ARG A 31 11.65 4.53 43.47
C ARG A 31 11.87 3.13 44.04
N SER A 32 11.00 2.17 43.70
CA SER A 32 11.04 0.80 44.27
C SER A 32 11.77 -0.18 43.36
N ASN A 33 11.64 -0.04 42.04
CA ASN A 33 12.27 -0.94 41.08
C ASN A 33 12.57 -0.18 39.75
N PRO A 34 13.79 0.35 39.58
CA PRO A 34 14.19 1.10 38.39
C PRO A 34 14.07 0.31 37.08
N GLU A 35 14.30 -1.01 37.11
CA GLU A 35 14.20 -1.85 35.91
C GLU A 35 12.76 -2.01 35.45
N LEU A 36 11.81 -2.19 36.36
CA LEU A 36 10.39 -2.20 36.03
C LEU A 36 9.91 -0.83 35.51
N ALA A 37 10.45 0.26 36.04
CA ALA A 37 10.14 1.61 35.54
C ALA A 37 10.59 1.80 34.10
N LYS A 38 11.82 1.37 33.73
CA LYS A 38 12.31 1.38 32.35
C LYS A 38 11.42 0.52 31.44
N GLY A 39 11.05 -0.68 31.91
CA GLY A 39 10.15 -1.58 31.17
C GLY A 39 8.79 -0.91 30.89
N ALA A 40 8.19 -0.24 31.88
CA ALA A 40 6.92 0.48 31.72
C ALA A 40 7.01 1.64 30.71
N LEU A 41 8.12 2.40 30.74
CA LEU A 41 8.36 3.46 29.75
C LEU A 41 8.49 2.92 28.32
N THR A 42 9.29 1.87 28.15
CA THR A 42 9.51 1.23 26.84
C THR A 42 8.19 0.67 26.29
N ALA A 43 7.41 -0.02 27.13
CA ALA A 43 6.11 -0.55 26.75
C ALA A 43 5.13 0.57 26.34
N SER A 44 5.12 1.68 27.07
CA SER A 44 4.29 2.84 26.74
C SER A 44 4.62 3.45 25.38
N GLN A 45 5.92 3.59 25.05
CA GLN A 45 6.38 4.06 23.75
C GLN A 45 6.00 3.09 22.62
N ALA A 46 6.20 1.78 22.84
CA ALA A 46 5.83 0.74 21.88
C ALA A 46 4.32 0.75 21.57
N LEU A 47 3.48 0.93 22.58
CA LEU A 47 2.02 1.07 22.40
C LEU A 47 1.66 2.30 21.56
N GLY A 48 2.35 3.42 21.75
CA GLY A 48 2.15 4.63 20.94
C GLY A 48 2.47 4.39 19.46
N VAL A 49 3.62 3.78 19.18
CA VAL A 49 4.03 3.42 17.81
C VAL A 49 3.03 2.43 17.19
N GLN A 50 2.62 1.40 17.94
CA GLN A 50 1.65 0.42 17.46
C GLN A 50 0.31 1.07 17.10
N THR A 51 -0.18 2.00 17.90
CA THR A 51 -1.42 2.74 17.61
C THR A 51 -1.35 3.51 16.28
N VAL A 52 -0.21 4.16 16.00
CA VAL A 52 -0.01 4.88 14.72
C VAL A 52 0.04 3.90 13.55
N LEU A 53 0.75 2.77 13.71
CA LEU A 53 0.83 1.74 12.65
C LEU A 53 -0.54 1.14 12.35
N ASP A 54 -1.32 0.81 13.36
CA ASP A 54 -2.66 0.24 13.18
C ASP A 54 -3.62 1.23 12.52
N PHE A 55 -3.55 2.50 12.90
CA PHE A 55 -4.31 3.56 12.26
C PHE A 55 -3.94 3.70 10.78
N THR A 56 -2.65 3.62 10.44
CA THR A 56 -2.19 3.67 9.05
C THR A 56 -2.72 2.48 8.26
N ARG A 57 -2.66 1.26 8.80
CA ARG A 57 -3.20 0.05 8.16
C ARG A 57 -4.71 0.13 7.91
N GLU A 58 -5.47 0.65 8.89
CA GLU A 58 -6.92 0.86 8.74
C GLU A 58 -7.24 1.84 7.61
N ASN A 59 -6.47 2.93 7.50
CA ASN A 59 -6.64 3.92 6.43
C ASN A 59 -6.31 3.33 5.05
N GLU A 60 -5.26 2.50 4.94
CA GLU A 60 -4.93 1.81 3.69
C GLU A 60 -6.07 0.87 3.26
N LYS A 61 -6.62 0.08 4.19
CA LYS A 61 -7.78 -0.79 3.90
C LYS A 61 -9.03 0.01 3.49
N GLU A 62 -9.29 1.15 4.13
CA GLU A 62 -10.39 2.04 3.74
C GLU A 62 -10.16 2.59 2.33
N ALA A 63 -8.94 3.03 2.02
CA ALA A 63 -8.58 3.55 0.70
C ALA A 63 -8.71 2.47 -0.39
N ASP A 64 -8.26 1.25 -0.13
CA ASP A 64 -8.40 0.10 -1.04
C ASP A 64 -9.87 -0.19 -1.34
N ARG A 65 -10.71 -0.25 -0.30
CA ARG A 65 -12.14 -0.50 -0.44
C ARG A 65 -12.83 0.57 -1.30
N VAL A 66 -12.55 1.84 -1.02
CA VAL A 66 -13.09 2.95 -1.82
C VAL A 66 -12.57 2.90 -3.26
N GLY A 67 -11.28 2.56 -3.44
CA GLY A 67 -10.67 2.39 -4.75
C GLY A 67 -11.35 1.30 -5.58
N ILE A 68 -11.63 0.14 -4.99
CA ILE A 68 -12.36 -0.97 -5.63
C ILE A 68 -13.78 -0.53 -6.04
N GLU A 69 -14.48 0.17 -5.15
CA GLU A 69 -15.82 0.67 -5.44
C GLU A 69 -15.81 1.66 -6.61
N ILE A 70 -14.82 2.55 -6.67
CA ILE A 70 -14.64 3.50 -7.79
C ILE A 70 -14.35 2.76 -9.09
N LEU A 71 -13.45 1.76 -9.09
CA LEU A 71 -13.16 0.93 -10.26
C LEU A 71 -14.42 0.23 -10.77
N HIS A 72 -15.20 -0.37 -9.86
CA HIS A 72 -16.45 -1.02 -10.22
C HIS A 72 -17.46 -0.06 -10.83
N LYS A 73 -17.67 1.11 -10.21
CA LYS A 73 -18.59 2.15 -10.72
C LYS A 73 -18.14 2.71 -12.07
N ALA A 74 -16.83 2.79 -12.30
CA ALA A 74 -16.25 3.21 -13.57
C ALA A 74 -16.32 2.12 -14.67
N GLY A 75 -16.86 0.93 -14.36
CA GLY A 75 -17.05 -0.14 -15.32
C GLY A 75 -15.82 -1.03 -15.53
N PHE A 76 -14.80 -0.92 -14.68
CA PHE A 76 -13.61 -1.79 -14.72
C PHE A 76 -13.84 -3.10 -13.95
N ASP A 77 -13.10 -4.14 -14.34
CA ASP A 77 -13.02 -5.37 -13.54
C ASP A 77 -12.11 -5.13 -12.33
N VAL A 78 -12.69 -5.30 -11.15
CA VAL A 78 -11.97 -5.10 -9.88
C VAL A 78 -10.87 -6.12 -9.63
N ARG A 79 -10.89 -7.28 -10.32
CA ARG A 79 -9.83 -8.31 -10.22
C ARG A 79 -8.46 -7.77 -10.64
N GLY A 80 -8.43 -6.83 -11.60
CA GLY A 80 -7.21 -6.17 -12.02
C GLY A 80 -6.47 -5.46 -10.88
N SER A 81 -7.15 -5.06 -9.81
CA SER A 81 -6.51 -4.46 -8.63
C SER A 81 -5.61 -5.46 -7.89
N ILE A 82 -5.99 -6.75 -7.84
CA ILE A 82 -5.16 -7.80 -7.22
C ILE A 82 -3.88 -7.99 -8.01
N ASP A 83 -3.99 -8.13 -9.32
CA ASP A 83 -2.82 -8.33 -10.19
C ASP A 83 -1.88 -7.13 -10.11
N PHE A 84 -2.43 -5.93 -10.02
CA PHE A 84 -1.67 -4.71 -9.79
C PHE A 84 -0.92 -4.75 -8.44
N PHE A 85 -1.58 -5.07 -7.34
CA PHE A 85 -0.92 -5.15 -6.03
C PHE A 85 0.10 -6.29 -5.96
N LYS A 86 -0.19 -7.46 -6.51
CA LYS A 86 0.78 -8.56 -6.60
C LYS A 86 2.00 -8.17 -7.42
N THR A 87 1.82 -7.41 -8.49
CA THR A 87 2.92 -6.90 -9.32
C THR A 87 3.78 -5.90 -8.55
N LEU A 88 3.17 -4.95 -7.83
CA LEU A 88 3.89 -4.01 -6.99
C LEU A 88 4.63 -4.71 -5.85
N GLN A 89 4.03 -5.71 -5.21
CA GLN A 89 4.65 -6.49 -4.13
C GLN A 89 5.89 -7.25 -4.64
N LYS A 90 5.78 -7.91 -5.79
CA LYS A 90 6.92 -8.59 -6.44
C LYS A 90 8.02 -7.58 -6.81
N GLY A 91 7.66 -6.47 -7.44
CA GLY A 91 8.62 -5.42 -7.80
C GLY A 91 9.39 -4.91 -6.58
N ASN A 92 8.73 -4.77 -5.43
CA ASN A 92 9.37 -4.36 -4.19
C ASN A 92 10.35 -5.40 -3.63
N GLN A 93 10.03 -6.70 -3.74
CA GLN A 93 10.89 -7.78 -3.27
C GLN A 93 12.19 -7.91 -4.08
N TYR A 94 12.15 -7.61 -5.38
CA TYR A 94 13.32 -7.72 -6.28
C TYR A 94 14.09 -6.40 -6.43
N SER A 95 13.63 -5.31 -5.85
CA SER A 95 14.33 -4.01 -5.88
C SER A 95 15.48 -4.00 -4.87
N ILE A 96 16.62 -4.57 -5.26
CA ILE A 96 17.87 -4.49 -4.49
C ILE A 96 18.30 -3.01 -4.47
N GLY A 97 17.99 -2.30 -3.41
CA GLY A 97 18.54 -0.99 -3.08
C GLY A 97 17.65 0.24 -3.21
N ALA A 98 16.47 0.19 -3.84
CA ALA A 98 15.60 1.37 -3.93
C ALA A 98 14.11 1.02 -4.01
N THR A 99 13.54 0.60 -2.88
CA THR A 99 12.07 0.59 -2.76
C THR A 99 11.52 1.98 -3.07
N PRO A 100 10.59 2.12 -4.03
CA PRO A 100 9.96 3.40 -4.33
C PRO A 100 9.41 4.06 -3.05
N SER A 101 9.59 5.37 -2.92
CA SER A 101 9.26 6.10 -1.69
C SER A 101 7.80 5.90 -1.24
N PHE A 102 6.87 5.81 -2.20
CA PHE A 102 5.45 5.57 -1.91
C PHE A 102 5.18 4.18 -1.32
N LEU A 103 5.95 3.14 -1.68
CA LEU A 103 5.79 1.79 -1.09
C LEU A 103 6.34 1.71 0.34
N ARG A 104 7.22 2.64 0.73
CA ARG A 104 7.69 2.75 2.12
C ARG A 104 6.64 3.35 3.03
N THR A 105 5.88 4.32 2.51
CA THR A 105 4.79 4.99 3.26
C THR A 105 3.46 4.26 3.15
N HIS A 106 3.23 3.54 2.04
CA HIS A 106 2.02 2.77 1.74
C HIS A 106 2.38 1.32 1.37
N PRO A 107 2.79 0.49 2.32
CA PRO A 107 3.28 -0.85 2.04
C PRO A 107 2.16 -1.74 1.51
N ILE A 108 2.48 -2.53 0.49
CA ILE A 108 1.60 -3.58 -0.03
C ILE A 108 1.80 -4.83 0.80
N THR A 109 0.93 -5.04 1.77
CA THR A 109 0.95 -6.23 2.63
C THR A 109 0.10 -7.36 2.06
N SER A 110 0.43 -8.60 2.41
CA SER A 110 -0.41 -9.76 2.07
C SER A 110 -1.82 -9.63 2.65
N GLU A 111 -1.94 -9.00 3.80
CA GLU A 111 -3.24 -8.74 4.44
C GLU A 111 -4.12 -7.80 3.59
N ARG A 112 -3.57 -6.75 2.97
CA ARG A 112 -4.31 -5.88 2.04
C ARG A 112 -4.77 -6.66 0.81
N ILE A 113 -3.90 -7.49 0.23
CA ILE A 113 -4.24 -8.33 -0.92
C ILE A 113 -5.38 -9.29 -0.55
N SER A 114 -5.29 -9.96 0.59
CA SER A 114 -6.34 -10.88 1.05
C SER A 114 -7.68 -10.18 1.34
N ASP A 115 -7.66 -8.96 1.90
CA ASP A 115 -8.88 -8.17 2.11
C ASP A 115 -9.56 -7.82 0.78
N ILE A 116 -8.77 -7.47 -0.25
CA ILE A 116 -9.26 -7.23 -1.60
C ILE A 116 -9.82 -8.53 -2.21
N GLU A 117 -9.10 -9.65 -2.12
CA GLU A 117 -9.53 -10.96 -2.63
C GLU A 117 -10.88 -11.38 -2.04
N ASN A 118 -11.05 -11.23 -0.73
CA ASN A 118 -12.30 -11.54 -0.05
C ASN A 118 -13.49 -10.69 -0.55
N ARG A 119 -13.24 -9.42 -0.88
CA ARG A 119 -14.28 -8.50 -1.40
C ARG A 119 -14.66 -8.76 -2.85
N LEU A 120 -13.81 -9.44 -3.63
CA LEU A 120 -14.12 -9.71 -5.03
C LEU A 120 -15.35 -10.58 -5.24
N THR A 121 -15.71 -11.38 -4.25
CA THR A 121 -16.94 -12.20 -4.28
C THR A 121 -18.20 -11.36 -4.38
N GLU A 122 -18.15 -10.11 -3.95
CA GLU A 122 -19.27 -9.16 -3.98
C GLU A 122 -19.46 -8.49 -5.35
N TYR A 123 -18.47 -8.60 -6.25
CA TYR A 123 -18.45 -7.89 -7.53
C TYR A 123 -18.54 -8.85 -8.71
N PRO A 124 -19.49 -8.61 -9.66
CA PRO A 124 -19.55 -9.40 -10.87
C PRO A 124 -18.34 -9.14 -11.76
N TYR A 125 -17.97 -10.16 -12.52
CA TYR A 125 -16.94 -10.03 -13.57
C TYR A 125 -17.39 -9.02 -14.62
N LYS A 126 -16.47 -8.12 -15.00
CA LYS A 126 -16.70 -7.14 -16.08
C LYS A 126 -15.59 -7.26 -17.11
N GLN A 127 -15.98 -7.64 -18.33
CA GLN A 127 -15.06 -7.59 -19.47
C GLN A 127 -15.14 -6.22 -20.11
N ARG A 128 -14.00 -5.56 -20.24
CA ARG A 128 -13.87 -4.29 -20.96
C ARG A 128 -12.73 -4.41 -21.95
N LEU A 129 -12.98 -4.00 -23.18
CA LEU A 129 -11.92 -3.87 -24.18
C LEU A 129 -11.10 -2.61 -23.86
N ASP A 130 -9.80 -2.71 -23.98
CA ASP A 130 -8.91 -1.57 -23.83
C ASP A 130 -9.14 -0.58 -24.98
N ASP A 131 -9.15 0.70 -24.63
CA ASP A 131 -9.16 1.76 -25.61
C ASP A 131 -7.82 1.75 -26.38
N PRO A 132 -7.82 1.87 -27.72
CA PRO A 132 -6.58 1.96 -28.49
C PRO A 132 -5.61 3.04 -27.99
N SER A 133 -6.13 4.14 -27.44
CA SER A 133 -5.32 5.20 -26.84
C SER A 133 -4.48 4.72 -25.66
N PHE A 134 -4.96 3.70 -24.91
CA PHE A 134 -4.22 3.10 -23.80
C PHE A 134 -2.91 2.46 -24.27
N HIS A 135 -2.97 1.70 -25.35
CA HIS A 135 -1.78 1.05 -25.91
C HIS A 135 -0.78 2.08 -26.44
N PHE A 136 -1.27 3.18 -27.04
CA PHE A 136 -0.44 4.30 -27.46
C PHE A 136 0.28 4.99 -26.30
N VAL A 137 -0.44 5.27 -25.22
CA VAL A 137 0.12 5.92 -24.03
C VAL A 137 1.11 4.98 -23.34
N LYS A 138 0.77 3.69 -23.18
CA LYS A 138 1.66 2.66 -22.65
C LYS A 138 2.96 2.56 -23.44
N GLY A 139 2.86 2.53 -24.77
CA GLY A 139 4.02 2.52 -25.66
C GLY A 139 4.90 3.77 -25.53
N LYS A 140 4.29 4.97 -25.47
CA LYS A 140 5.00 6.23 -25.23
C LYS A 140 5.77 6.22 -23.90
N ILE A 141 5.13 5.79 -22.81
CA ILE A 141 5.75 5.71 -21.48
C ILE A 141 6.91 4.73 -21.52
N LYS A 142 6.74 3.57 -22.13
CA LYS A 142 7.78 2.55 -22.28
C LYS A 142 9.01 3.11 -22.99
N VAL A 143 8.80 3.85 -24.10
CA VAL A 143 9.88 4.52 -24.85
C VAL A 143 10.55 5.62 -24.04
N PHE A 144 9.81 6.32 -23.20
CA PHE A 144 10.35 7.41 -22.39
C PHE A 144 11.20 6.91 -21.21
N LEU A 145 10.82 5.79 -20.61
CA LEU A 145 11.46 5.23 -19.41
C LEU A 145 12.64 4.30 -19.70
N GLN A 146 12.75 3.77 -20.92
CA GLN A 146 13.78 2.81 -21.28
C GLN A 146 14.86 3.43 -22.18
N ASP A 147 16.05 2.81 -22.20
CA ASP A 147 17.11 3.19 -23.14
C ASP A 147 16.69 2.91 -24.60
N LYS A 148 16.94 3.87 -25.47
CA LYS A 148 16.58 3.82 -26.90
C LYS A 148 17.11 2.58 -27.63
N LYS A 149 18.33 2.11 -27.29
CA LYS A 149 18.94 0.92 -27.91
C LYS A 149 18.21 -0.36 -27.49
N SER A 150 17.86 -0.45 -26.20
CA SER A 150 17.13 -1.58 -25.63
C SER A 150 15.75 -1.72 -26.26
N ILE A 151 14.99 -0.62 -26.36
CA ILE A 151 13.67 -0.60 -26.99
C ILE A 151 13.74 -0.97 -28.46
N LYS A 152 14.69 -0.38 -29.22
CA LYS A 152 14.84 -0.69 -30.65
C LYS A 152 15.05 -2.18 -30.85
N LYS A 153 15.90 -2.82 -30.04
CA LYS A 153 16.17 -4.26 -30.09
C LYS A 153 14.92 -5.08 -29.74
N GLN A 154 14.18 -4.66 -28.72
CA GLN A 154 12.94 -5.34 -28.31
C GLN A 154 11.88 -5.27 -29.40
N LEU A 155 11.63 -4.08 -29.95
CA LEU A 155 10.66 -3.88 -31.05
C LEU A 155 11.04 -4.67 -32.30
N GLN A 156 12.32 -4.73 -32.66
CA GLN A 156 12.80 -5.53 -33.77
C GLN A 156 12.57 -7.04 -33.54
N ASN A 157 12.80 -7.51 -32.32
CA ASN A 157 12.53 -8.89 -31.95
C ASN A 157 11.02 -9.21 -31.97
N ASN A 158 10.19 -8.32 -31.46
CA ASN A 158 8.74 -8.49 -31.47
C ASN A 158 8.19 -8.54 -32.90
N LEU A 159 8.66 -7.66 -33.78
CA LEU A 159 8.31 -7.66 -35.20
C LEU A 159 8.74 -8.97 -35.89
N LYS A 160 9.97 -9.42 -35.61
CA LYS A 160 10.51 -10.67 -36.17
C LYS A 160 9.72 -11.90 -35.70
N ASN A 161 9.32 -11.92 -34.44
CA ASN A 161 8.59 -13.04 -33.83
C ASN A 161 7.06 -12.90 -33.94
N LYS A 162 6.55 -11.84 -34.55
CA LYS A 162 5.12 -11.52 -34.67
C LYS A 162 4.39 -11.47 -33.31
N THR A 163 5.09 -11.04 -32.26
CA THR A 163 4.56 -10.96 -30.87
C THR A 163 4.03 -9.56 -30.51
N TYR A 164 3.79 -8.71 -31.50
CA TYR A 164 3.33 -7.32 -31.34
C TYR A 164 1.83 -7.17 -31.03
N VAL A 165 1.07 -8.28 -31.05
CA VAL A 165 -0.40 -8.23 -30.87
C VAL A 165 -0.82 -8.29 -29.39
N ASN A 166 0.08 -8.67 -28.48
CA ASN A 166 -0.24 -8.95 -27.07
C ASN A 166 0.49 -8.03 -26.07
N GLU A 167 1.05 -6.91 -26.53
CA GLU A 167 1.73 -5.94 -25.65
C GLU A 167 0.96 -4.60 -25.59
#